data_8e5b2d1eea667a7ef532382a22962357
#
_entry.id   8e5b2d1eea667a7ef532382a22962357
#
_cell.length_a   1.000
_cell.length_b   1.000
_cell.length_c   1.000
_cell.angle_alpha   90.00
_cell.angle_beta   90.00
_cell.angle_gamma   90.00
#
_symmetry.space_group_name_H-M   'P 1'
#
loop_
_entity.id
_entity.type
_entity.pdbx_description
1 polymer ?
#
loop_
_entity_poly.entity_id
_entity_poly.type
_entity_poly.pdbx_seq_one_letter_code
_entity_poly.pdbx_strand_id
1 'polypeptide(L)'
;NEATSNYFNTRFSATNEDKLSGYIYVLKSLSQNPEIKSIDNLYKIGFSTTTVAERIANAENEATYLNAEVEIVASWKTYNMNVSGFEALIHRVFKEVRLQIRIGDHIPEEWFVVPYSAIEKAVQCIIKEIPISYDAVNKIIIEHTLAENKGNEPFNTIGWRVLTLNIKEMYFKEIISGTKKQEYRFLKPSTINKYTYLDEGKRW
;
A
#
# COMPACT_ATOMS: atom_id res chain seq x y z
N ASN A 1 17.33 -8.51 11.77
CA ASN A 1 18.49 -9.10 11.14
C ASN A 1 19.32 -8.04 10.44
N GLU A 2 20.57 -7.87 10.89
CA GLU A 2 21.51 -6.84 10.43
C GLU A 2 21.73 -6.79 8.91
N ALA A 3 21.66 -7.93 8.22
CA ALA A 3 21.87 -8.00 6.76
C ALA A 3 20.79 -7.27 5.96
N THR A 4 19.52 -7.34 6.38
CA THR A 4 18.40 -6.65 5.70
C THR A 4 18.45 -5.14 5.99
N SER A 5 18.78 -4.77 7.22
CA SER A 5 18.99 -3.37 7.60
C SER A 5 20.16 -2.73 6.84
N ASN A 6 21.27 -3.45 6.69
CA ASN A 6 22.45 -2.98 5.94
C ASN A 6 22.16 -2.86 4.44
N TYR A 7 21.35 -3.72 3.84
CA TYR A 7 20.98 -3.62 2.43
C TYR A 7 20.15 -2.36 2.14
N PHE A 8 19.20 -2.02 3.02
CA PHE A 8 18.44 -0.77 2.93
C PHE A 8 19.32 0.46 3.18
N ASN A 9 20.22 0.40 4.17
CA ASN A 9 21.08 1.53 4.53
C ASN A 9 22.15 1.85 3.49
N THR A 10 22.68 0.87 2.74
CA THR A 10 23.77 1.09 1.77
C THR A 10 23.28 1.52 0.39
N ARG A 11 22.07 1.19 0.00
CA ARG A 11 21.55 1.50 -1.35
C ARG A 11 20.63 2.72 -1.38
N PHE A 12 20.15 3.16 -0.22
CA PHE A 12 19.23 4.28 -0.03
C PHE A 12 19.68 5.19 1.11
N SER A 13 21.00 5.46 1.22
CA SER A 13 21.46 6.50 2.14
C SER A 13 20.87 7.83 1.70
N ALA A 14 20.00 8.40 2.57
CA ALA A 14 19.44 9.71 2.35
C ALA A 14 20.55 10.75 2.20
N THR A 15 20.43 11.59 1.20
CA THR A 15 21.32 12.74 0.97
C THR A 15 20.79 13.97 1.73
N ASN A 16 21.57 15.03 1.84
CA ASN A 16 21.14 16.28 2.44
C ASN A 16 19.99 16.99 1.68
N GLU A 17 19.72 16.56 0.45
CA GLU A 17 18.63 17.06 -0.41
C GLU A 17 17.33 16.29 -0.23
N ASP A 18 17.37 15.11 0.40
CA ASP A 18 16.21 14.26 0.58
C ASP A 18 15.30 14.75 1.72
N LYS A 19 14.06 15.07 1.38
CA LYS A 19 13.07 15.51 2.35
C LYS A 19 12.43 14.30 3.02
N LEU A 20 12.53 14.22 4.34
CA LEU A 20 11.82 13.21 5.11
C LEU A 20 10.31 13.36 4.89
N SER A 21 9.66 12.29 4.42
CA SER A 21 8.21 12.23 4.22
C SER A 21 7.50 11.73 5.46
N GLY A 22 8.14 10.87 6.25
CA GLY A 22 7.62 10.31 7.50
C GLY A 22 8.08 8.86 7.73
N TYR A 23 7.22 8.09 8.38
CA TYR A 23 7.52 6.74 8.84
C TYR A 23 6.40 5.78 8.47
N ILE A 24 6.71 4.70 7.77
CA ILE A 24 5.85 3.54 7.66
C ILE A 24 6.11 2.68 8.90
N TYR A 25 5.08 2.12 9.50
CA TYR A 25 5.24 1.29 10.68
C TYR A 25 4.35 0.04 10.66
N VAL A 26 4.80 -0.98 11.35
CA VAL A 26 4.06 -2.20 11.65
C VAL A 26 3.99 -2.36 13.15
N LEU A 27 2.77 -2.49 13.68
CA LEU A 27 2.52 -2.65 15.11
C LEU A 27 1.85 -3.98 15.39
N LYS A 28 2.11 -4.51 16.58
CA LYS A 28 1.39 -5.63 17.18
C LYS A 28 0.57 -5.13 18.36
N SER A 29 -0.68 -5.61 18.49
CA SER A 29 -1.51 -5.28 19.64
C SER A 29 -1.06 -6.02 20.89
N LEU A 30 -1.03 -5.31 22.03
CA LEU A 30 -0.83 -5.87 23.38
C LEU A 30 -2.16 -6.05 24.11
N SER A 31 -3.29 -6.06 23.38
CA SER A 31 -4.62 -6.22 23.93
C SER A 31 -4.75 -7.48 24.77
N GLN A 32 -5.40 -7.35 25.95
CA GLN A 32 -5.75 -8.47 26.81
C GLN A 32 -7.15 -9.05 26.46
N ASN A 33 -7.87 -8.44 25.52
CA ASN A 33 -9.14 -8.99 25.03
C ASN A 33 -8.86 -10.37 24.38
N PRO A 34 -9.50 -11.46 24.88
CA PRO A 34 -9.27 -12.82 24.36
C PRO A 34 -9.54 -12.96 22.85
N GLU A 35 -10.54 -12.23 22.31
CA GLU A 35 -10.87 -12.25 20.89
C GLU A 35 -9.73 -11.70 20.02
N ILE A 36 -9.03 -10.66 20.49
CA ILE A 36 -7.89 -10.07 19.78
C ILE A 36 -6.62 -10.88 20.03
N LYS A 37 -6.38 -11.24 21.29
CA LYS A 37 -5.17 -11.96 21.71
C LYS A 37 -5.03 -13.34 21.06
N SER A 38 -6.13 -13.98 20.71
CA SER A 38 -6.15 -15.30 20.07
C SER A 38 -5.83 -15.26 18.57
N ILE A 39 -5.76 -14.06 17.95
CA ILE A 39 -5.49 -13.93 16.52
C ILE A 39 -3.99 -13.91 16.29
N ASP A 40 -3.48 -14.99 15.70
CA ASP A 40 -2.09 -15.05 15.27
C ASP A 40 -1.85 -14.13 14.05
N ASN A 41 -0.64 -13.56 13.99
CA ASN A 41 -0.21 -12.70 12.88
C ASN A 41 -1.11 -11.46 12.65
N LEU A 42 -1.67 -10.91 13.72
CA LEU A 42 -2.43 -9.67 13.66
C LEU A 42 -1.50 -8.47 13.75
N TYR A 43 -1.42 -7.68 12.69
CA TYR A 43 -0.58 -6.49 12.62
C TYR A 43 -1.35 -5.28 12.08
N LYS A 44 -1.06 -4.11 12.66
CA LYS A 44 -1.46 -2.82 12.10
C LYS A 44 -0.34 -2.32 11.17
N ILE A 45 -0.74 -1.87 9.98
CA ILE A 45 0.18 -1.23 9.04
C ILE A 45 -0.31 0.20 8.86
N GLY A 46 0.56 1.16 9.14
CA GLY A 46 0.20 2.58 9.07
C GLY A 46 1.37 3.47 8.74
N PHE A 47 1.07 4.75 8.70
CA PHE A 47 2.02 5.81 8.41
C PHE A 47 1.91 6.96 9.42
N SER A 48 3.02 7.65 9.65
CA SER A 48 3.07 8.87 10.47
C SER A 48 4.04 9.89 9.90
N THR A 49 3.69 11.16 9.96
CA THR A 49 4.60 12.29 9.68
C THR A 49 5.47 12.63 10.88
N THR A 50 5.09 12.21 12.08
CA THR A 50 5.88 12.29 13.32
C THR A 50 6.55 10.95 13.61
N THR A 51 7.38 10.88 14.63
CA THR A 51 7.98 9.60 15.05
C THR A 51 6.90 8.59 15.43
N VAL A 52 7.17 7.31 15.23
CA VAL A 52 6.20 6.25 15.56
C VAL A 52 5.89 6.26 17.06
N ALA A 53 6.87 6.52 17.90
CA ALA A 53 6.69 6.62 19.35
C ALA A 53 5.69 7.73 19.73
N GLU A 54 5.81 8.91 19.13
CA GLU A 54 4.85 10.01 19.34
C GLU A 54 3.44 9.63 18.83
N ARG A 55 3.38 8.96 17.68
CA ARG A 55 2.10 8.58 17.06
C ARG A 55 1.30 7.58 17.89
N ILE A 56 1.98 6.67 18.60
CA ILE A 56 1.34 5.62 19.41
C ILE A 56 1.27 5.95 20.91
N ALA A 57 1.70 7.12 21.33
CA ALA A 57 1.82 7.49 22.76
C ALA A 57 0.50 7.37 23.54
N ASN A 58 -0.65 7.45 22.87
CA ASN A 58 -1.98 7.33 23.48
C ASN A 58 -2.80 6.17 22.90
N ALA A 59 -2.13 5.14 22.37
CA ALA A 59 -2.76 4.05 21.65
C ALA A 59 -3.86 3.31 22.47
N GLU A 60 -3.66 3.16 23.77
CA GLU A 60 -4.61 2.50 24.67
C GLU A 60 -5.99 3.18 24.72
N ASN A 61 -6.06 4.47 24.39
CA ASN A 61 -7.29 5.27 24.41
C ASN A 61 -7.88 5.51 23.01
N GLU A 62 -7.29 4.92 21.97
CA GLU A 62 -7.73 5.11 20.60
C GLU A 62 -8.28 3.80 19.98
N ALA A 63 -9.51 3.84 19.48
CA ALA A 63 -10.16 2.68 18.86
C ALA A 63 -9.40 2.17 17.62
N THR A 64 -8.66 3.04 16.91
CA THR A 64 -7.79 2.66 15.79
C THR A 64 -6.64 1.74 16.22
N TYR A 65 -6.30 1.70 17.51
CA TYR A 65 -5.31 0.77 18.11
C TYR A 65 -5.97 -0.32 18.94
N LEU A 66 -7.26 -0.58 18.72
CA LEU A 66 -8.05 -1.60 19.45
C LEU A 66 -8.16 -1.29 20.95
N ASN A 67 -8.07 0.00 21.32
CA ASN A 67 -8.04 0.48 22.71
C ASN A 67 -7.02 -0.28 23.56
N ALA A 68 -5.82 -0.48 23.04
CA ALA A 68 -4.75 -1.20 23.73
C ALA A 68 -3.37 -0.60 23.41
N GLU A 69 -2.43 -0.82 24.31
CA GLU A 69 -1.02 -0.60 24.01
C GLU A 69 -0.58 -1.42 22.78
N VAL A 70 0.44 -0.93 22.09
CA VAL A 70 0.99 -1.57 20.90
C VAL A 70 2.52 -1.67 20.99
N GLU A 71 3.06 -2.70 20.36
CA GLU A 71 4.48 -2.92 20.19
C GLU A 71 4.89 -2.55 18.75
N ILE A 72 5.99 -1.82 18.59
CA ILE A 72 6.58 -1.52 17.29
C ILE A 72 7.35 -2.75 16.82
N VAL A 73 6.82 -3.43 15.79
CA VAL A 73 7.47 -4.60 15.17
C VAL A 73 8.51 -4.15 14.16
N ALA A 74 8.18 -3.13 13.37
CA ALA A 74 9.07 -2.51 12.41
C ALA A 74 8.69 -1.07 12.12
N SER A 75 9.69 -0.27 11.71
CA SER A 75 9.45 1.06 11.17
C SER A 75 10.52 1.42 10.13
N TRP A 76 10.11 2.15 9.10
CA TRP A 76 10.98 2.61 8.02
C TRP A 76 10.82 4.12 7.85
N LYS A 77 11.93 4.84 7.84
CA LYS A 77 11.95 6.25 7.40
C LYS A 77 11.74 6.31 5.90
N THR A 78 10.90 7.21 5.46
CA THR A 78 10.60 7.41 4.04
C THR A 78 11.01 8.81 3.61
N TYR A 79 11.63 8.92 2.44
CA TYR A 79 12.11 10.17 1.87
C TYR A 79 11.50 10.36 0.49
N ASN A 80 11.12 11.59 0.16
CA ASN A 80 10.56 11.97 -1.15
C ASN A 80 9.43 11.06 -1.66
N MET A 81 8.67 10.47 -0.73
CA MET A 81 7.64 9.48 -1.04
C MET A 81 6.24 10.06 -0.89
N ASN A 82 5.33 9.70 -1.78
CA ASN A 82 3.89 9.88 -1.56
C ASN A 82 3.38 8.80 -0.60
N VAL A 83 3.32 9.13 0.64
CA VAL A 83 3.11 8.16 1.73
C VAL A 83 1.66 7.71 1.83
N SER A 84 0.71 8.61 1.61
CA SER A 84 -0.72 8.22 1.57
C SER A 84 -0.99 7.27 0.40
N GLY A 85 -0.32 7.46 -0.73
CA GLY A 85 -0.36 6.52 -1.85
C GLY A 85 0.23 5.15 -1.51
N PHE A 86 1.35 5.13 -0.76
CA PHE A 86 1.96 3.89 -0.31
C PHE A 86 1.04 3.13 0.66
N GLU A 87 0.49 3.83 1.67
CA GLU A 87 -0.42 3.24 2.65
C GLU A 87 -1.67 2.67 1.96
N ALA A 88 -2.29 3.43 1.07
CA ALA A 88 -3.45 2.96 0.30
C ALA A 88 -3.12 1.70 -0.52
N LEU A 89 -1.92 1.64 -1.11
CA LEU A 89 -1.49 0.50 -1.92
C LEU A 89 -1.29 -0.76 -1.05
N ILE A 90 -0.58 -0.65 0.08
CA ILE A 90 -0.33 -1.81 0.95
C ILE A 90 -1.63 -2.31 1.60
N HIS A 91 -2.54 -1.41 1.97
CA HIS A 91 -3.87 -1.78 2.48
C HIS A 91 -4.71 -2.48 1.41
N ARG A 92 -4.56 -2.10 0.15
CA ARG A 92 -5.21 -2.78 -0.98
C ARG A 92 -4.67 -4.18 -1.20
N VAL A 93 -3.36 -4.38 -1.06
CA VAL A 93 -2.71 -5.71 -1.18
C VAL A 93 -3.29 -6.68 -0.15
N PHE A 94 -3.51 -6.22 1.09
CA PHE A 94 -3.99 -7.08 2.19
C PHE A 94 -5.49 -6.95 2.48
N LYS A 95 -6.28 -6.32 1.60
CA LYS A 95 -7.71 -6.03 1.85
C LYS A 95 -8.53 -7.26 2.26
N GLU A 96 -8.23 -8.43 1.69
CA GLU A 96 -8.97 -9.68 1.91
C GLU A 96 -8.71 -10.32 3.28
N VAL A 97 -7.61 -9.93 3.91
CA VAL A 97 -7.21 -10.42 5.25
C VAL A 97 -7.29 -9.33 6.31
N ARG A 98 -8.07 -8.27 6.03
CA ARG A 98 -8.34 -7.21 6.98
C ARG A 98 -9.17 -7.73 8.15
N LEU A 99 -8.81 -7.30 9.35
CA LEU A 99 -9.55 -7.65 10.57
C LEU A 99 -11.00 -7.15 10.48
N GLN A 100 -11.95 -8.03 10.74
CA GLN A 100 -13.40 -7.75 10.72
C GLN A 100 -13.97 -7.78 12.14
N ILE A 101 -13.41 -6.96 13.03
CA ILE A 101 -13.90 -6.82 14.42
C ILE A 101 -14.40 -5.39 14.62
N ARG A 102 -15.49 -5.26 15.39
CA ARG A 102 -16.03 -3.96 15.81
C ARG A 102 -15.55 -3.65 17.22
N ILE A 103 -14.99 -2.46 17.40
CA ILE A 103 -14.59 -1.92 18.71
C ILE A 103 -15.48 -0.71 19.01
N GLY A 104 -16.49 -0.89 19.85
CA GLY A 104 -17.55 0.10 20.02
C GLY A 104 -18.27 0.36 18.69
N ASP A 105 -18.30 1.61 18.25
CA ASP A 105 -18.90 2.01 16.96
C ASP A 105 -17.88 2.06 15.81
N HIS A 106 -16.63 1.69 16.06
CA HIS A 106 -15.53 1.75 15.09
C HIS A 106 -15.16 0.36 14.56
N ILE A 107 -14.92 0.26 13.24
CA ILE A 107 -14.29 -0.91 12.60
C ILE A 107 -12.87 -0.50 12.22
N PRO A 108 -11.85 -1.12 12.81
CA PRO A 108 -10.45 -0.77 12.52
C PRO A 108 -10.08 -1.21 11.09
N GLU A 109 -9.66 -0.27 10.25
CA GLU A 109 -9.40 -0.55 8.83
C GLU A 109 -7.94 -0.88 8.51
N GLU A 110 -7.02 -0.70 9.47
CA GLU A 110 -5.58 -0.79 9.27
C GLU A 110 -4.95 -2.01 9.91
N TRP A 111 -5.78 -2.97 10.38
CA TRP A 111 -5.35 -4.23 10.98
C TRP A 111 -5.55 -5.39 10.02
N PHE A 112 -4.54 -6.24 9.89
CA PHE A 112 -4.51 -7.33 8.94
C PHE A 112 -4.01 -8.61 9.60
N VAL A 113 -4.64 -9.75 9.25
CA VAL A 113 -4.22 -11.09 9.70
C VAL A 113 -3.30 -11.68 8.64
N VAL A 114 -2.01 -11.36 8.74
CA VAL A 114 -1.02 -11.67 7.70
C VAL A 114 0.36 -11.90 8.33
N PRO A 115 1.16 -12.90 7.91
CA PRO A 115 2.50 -13.11 8.43
C PRO A 115 3.38 -11.86 8.23
N TYR A 116 4.19 -11.52 9.23
CA TYR A 116 5.10 -10.38 9.15
C TYR A 116 6.03 -10.46 7.92
N SER A 117 6.51 -11.65 7.56
CA SER A 117 7.34 -11.85 6.38
C SER A 117 6.66 -11.43 5.07
N ALA A 118 5.33 -11.61 4.97
CA ALA A 118 4.58 -11.14 3.81
C ALA A 118 4.45 -9.61 3.80
N ILE A 119 4.29 -8.97 4.96
CA ILE A 119 4.30 -7.49 5.07
C ILE A 119 5.65 -6.94 4.64
N GLU A 120 6.75 -7.47 5.17
CA GLU A 120 8.11 -7.04 4.84
C GLU A 120 8.39 -7.18 3.34
N LYS A 121 8.00 -8.32 2.75
CA LYS A 121 8.14 -8.56 1.31
C LYS A 121 7.30 -7.58 0.49
N ALA A 122 6.06 -7.30 0.90
CA ALA A 122 5.20 -6.33 0.22
C ALA A 122 5.81 -4.93 0.23
N VAL A 123 6.29 -4.46 1.39
CA VAL A 123 6.99 -3.17 1.52
C VAL A 123 8.18 -3.10 0.56
N GLN A 124 9.02 -4.13 0.53
CA GLN A 124 10.18 -4.19 -0.37
C GLN A 124 9.78 -4.12 -1.85
N CYS A 125 8.74 -4.86 -2.25
CA CYS A 125 8.27 -4.87 -3.62
C CYS A 125 7.68 -3.52 -4.03
N ILE A 126 6.86 -2.89 -3.16
CA ILE A 126 6.27 -1.59 -3.43
C ILE A 126 7.35 -0.51 -3.60
N ILE A 127 8.37 -0.50 -2.74
CA ILE A 127 9.51 0.43 -2.85
C ILE A 127 10.26 0.24 -4.18
N LYS A 128 10.32 -0.99 -4.69
CA LYS A 128 10.95 -1.32 -5.97
C LYS A 128 10.02 -1.16 -7.17
N GLU A 129 8.80 -0.68 -6.95
CA GLU A 129 7.75 -0.55 -7.97
C GLU A 129 7.41 -1.89 -8.66
N ILE A 130 7.60 -3.02 -7.95
CA ILE A 130 7.22 -4.35 -8.44
C ILE A 130 5.73 -4.56 -8.17
N PRO A 131 4.90 -4.81 -9.20
CA PRO A 131 3.50 -5.13 -9.00
C PRO A 131 3.35 -6.44 -8.22
N ILE A 132 2.46 -6.44 -7.22
CA ILE A 132 2.25 -7.58 -6.33
C ILE A 132 0.77 -7.84 -6.07
N SER A 133 0.49 -9.08 -5.70
CA SER A 133 -0.74 -9.49 -5.04
C SER A 133 -0.43 -10.36 -3.82
N TYR A 134 -1.39 -10.49 -2.92
CA TYR A 134 -1.29 -11.39 -1.77
C TYR A 134 -2.14 -12.62 -1.99
N ASP A 135 -1.53 -13.79 -1.87
CA ASP A 135 -2.24 -15.07 -1.83
C ASP A 135 -2.58 -15.40 -0.37
N ALA A 136 -3.86 -15.24 -0.02
CA ALA A 136 -4.34 -15.46 1.35
C ALA A 136 -4.34 -16.94 1.75
N VAL A 137 -4.38 -17.88 0.79
CA VAL A 137 -4.36 -19.32 1.04
C VAL A 137 -2.96 -19.78 1.41
N ASN A 138 -1.97 -19.41 0.57
CA ASN A 138 -0.57 -19.79 0.77
C ASN A 138 0.17 -18.81 1.69
N LYS A 139 -0.45 -17.67 2.03
CA LYS A 139 0.11 -16.59 2.89
C LYS A 139 1.41 -16.01 2.35
N ILE A 140 1.51 -15.83 1.04
CA ILE A 140 2.70 -15.31 0.35
C ILE A 140 2.38 -14.11 -0.55
N ILE A 141 3.41 -13.32 -0.82
CA ILE A 141 3.38 -12.27 -1.85
C ILE A 141 3.74 -12.89 -3.20
N ILE A 142 2.90 -12.67 -4.20
CA ILE A 142 3.14 -13.01 -5.59
C ILE A 142 3.63 -11.75 -6.30
N GLU A 143 4.85 -11.81 -6.83
CA GLU A 143 5.40 -10.77 -7.69
C GLU A 143 4.91 -10.99 -9.12
N HIS A 144 4.40 -9.92 -9.73
CA HIS A 144 4.01 -9.93 -11.14
C HIS A 144 5.12 -9.27 -11.96
N THR A 145 5.75 -10.00 -12.83
CA THR A 145 6.62 -9.40 -13.84
C THR A 145 5.75 -8.52 -14.73
N LEU A 146 6.12 -7.24 -14.85
CA LEU A 146 5.70 -6.46 -16.00
C LEU A 146 6.30 -7.20 -17.19
N ALA A 147 5.50 -8.03 -17.85
CA ALA A 147 5.94 -8.70 -19.07
C ALA A 147 6.47 -7.60 -19.98
N GLU A 148 7.77 -7.66 -20.30
CA GLU A 148 8.27 -6.92 -21.44
C GLU A 148 7.36 -7.34 -22.59
N ASN A 149 6.54 -6.40 -23.08
CA ASN A 149 5.68 -6.64 -24.24
C ASN A 149 6.57 -6.88 -25.45
N LYS A 150 7.16 -8.07 -25.54
CA LYS A 150 7.72 -8.61 -26.77
C LYS A 150 6.58 -9.07 -27.63
N GLY A 151 6.02 -8.11 -28.38
CA GLY A 151 5.25 -8.35 -29.61
C GLY A 151 3.87 -8.95 -29.41
N ASN A 152 2.86 -8.16 -29.73
CA ASN A 152 1.59 -8.52 -30.38
C ASN A 152 0.68 -9.62 -29.81
N GLU A 153 0.78 -10.04 -28.57
CA GLU A 153 -0.33 -10.75 -27.94
C GLU A 153 -1.31 -9.69 -27.40
N PRO A 154 -2.58 -9.68 -27.84
CA PRO A 154 -3.57 -8.78 -27.28
C PRO A 154 -3.71 -9.08 -25.79
N PHE A 155 -3.58 -8.06 -24.96
CA PHE A 155 -3.88 -8.15 -23.53
C PHE A 155 -5.19 -8.90 -23.34
N ASN A 156 -5.16 -10.00 -22.60
CA ASN A 156 -6.39 -10.70 -22.22
C ASN A 156 -7.17 -9.80 -21.25
N THR A 157 -8.09 -9.02 -21.79
CA THR A 157 -8.94 -8.09 -21.06
C THR A 157 -10.28 -8.71 -20.67
N ILE A 158 -10.41 -10.04 -20.70
CA ILE A 158 -11.64 -10.73 -20.31
C ILE A 158 -11.96 -10.36 -18.86
N GLY A 159 -13.08 -9.67 -18.66
CA GLY A 159 -13.51 -9.17 -17.34
C GLY A 159 -12.96 -7.80 -16.94
N TRP A 160 -12.09 -7.18 -17.74
CA TRP A 160 -11.56 -5.84 -17.46
C TRP A 160 -12.36 -4.78 -18.23
N ARG A 161 -12.58 -3.62 -17.60
CA ARG A 161 -13.07 -2.44 -18.32
C ARG A 161 -11.87 -1.74 -18.93
N VAL A 162 -11.84 -1.67 -20.26
CA VAL A 162 -10.76 -1.01 -21.00
C VAL A 162 -11.17 0.42 -21.32
N LEU A 163 -10.37 1.38 -20.84
CA LEU A 163 -10.50 2.77 -21.24
C LEU A 163 -9.58 3.04 -22.43
N THR A 164 -10.15 3.22 -23.61
CA THR A 164 -9.39 3.60 -24.80
C THR A 164 -9.26 5.11 -24.86
N LEU A 165 -8.02 5.60 -24.83
CA LEU A 165 -7.69 7.03 -24.94
C LEU A 165 -6.93 7.32 -26.22
N ASN A 166 -7.37 8.32 -26.98
CA ASN A 166 -6.60 8.86 -28.09
C ASN A 166 -5.53 9.80 -27.56
N ILE A 167 -4.26 9.41 -27.66
CA ILE A 167 -3.10 10.18 -27.25
C ILE A 167 -2.32 10.60 -28.48
N LYS A 168 -1.88 11.86 -28.58
CA LYS A 168 -0.97 12.28 -29.64
C LYS A 168 0.33 11.50 -29.55
N GLU A 169 0.89 11.07 -30.68
CA GLU A 169 2.11 10.25 -30.75
C GLU A 169 3.27 10.83 -29.94
N MET A 170 3.44 12.14 -29.96
CA MET A 170 4.45 12.84 -29.17
C MET A 170 4.31 12.53 -27.66
N TYR A 171 3.11 12.66 -27.09
CA TYR A 171 2.86 12.38 -25.68
C TYR A 171 2.95 10.89 -25.36
N PHE A 172 2.59 10.03 -26.30
CA PHE A 172 2.76 8.58 -26.15
C PHE A 172 4.23 8.19 -26.05
N LYS A 173 5.10 8.79 -26.87
CA LYS A 173 6.55 8.58 -26.79
C LYS A 173 7.13 9.07 -25.46
N GLU A 174 6.66 10.20 -24.93
CA GLU A 174 7.07 10.74 -23.64
C GLU A 174 6.63 9.83 -22.47
N ILE A 175 5.46 9.20 -22.54
CA ILE A 175 4.99 8.22 -21.55
C ILE A 175 5.86 6.97 -21.58
N ILE A 176 6.11 6.41 -22.76
CA ILE A 176 6.93 5.19 -22.92
C ILE A 176 8.38 5.44 -22.47
N SER A 177 8.95 6.61 -22.78
CA SER A 177 10.30 6.97 -22.32
C SER A 177 10.39 7.30 -20.84
N GLY A 178 9.25 7.34 -20.11
CA GLY A 178 9.20 7.71 -18.70
C GLY A 178 9.40 9.19 -18.40
N THR A 179 9.53 10.04 -19.43
CA THR A 179 9.66 11.49 -19.26
C THR A 179 8.33 12.14 -18.87
N LYS A 180 7.20 11.54 -19.26
CA LYS A 180 5.87 11.98 -18.88
C LYS A 180 5.21 10.91 -18.00
N LYS A 181 5.08 11.19 -16.70
CA LYS A 181 4.50 10.26 -15.72
C LYS A 181 3.01 10.43 -15.49
N GLN A 182 2.41 11.52 -16.00
CA GLN A 182 1.00 11.85 -15.76
C GLN A 182 0.36 12.39 -17.04
N GLU A 183 -0.85 11.95 -17.33
CA GLU A 183 -1.67 12.47 -18.42
C GLU A 183 -2.88 13.19 -17.84
N TYR A 184 -2.95 14.51 -18.09
CA TYR A 184 -4.08 15.34 -17.67
C TYR A 184 -5.08 15.51 -18.81
N ARG A 185 -6.34 15.26 -18.52
CA ARG A 185 -7.45 15.44 -19.46
C ARG A 185 -8.49 16.39 -18.91
N PHE A 186 -8.91 17.33 -19.75
CA PHE A 186 -10.04 18.18 -19.39
C PHE A 186 -11.34 17.39 -19.51
N LEU A 187 -12.07 17.25 -18.41
CA LEU A 187 -13.35 16.55 -18.36
C LEU A 187 -14.46 17.51 -18.84
N LYS A 188 -14.95 17.30 -20.05
CA LYS A 188 -16.12 17.99 -20.56
C LYS A 188 -17.39 17.21 -20.20
N PRO A 189 -18.57 17.87 -20.06
CA PRO A 189 -19.84 17.17 -19.80
C PRO A 189 -20.11 16.04 -20.80
N SER A 190 -19.73 16.23 -22.08
CA SER A 190 -19.89 15.22 -23.14
C SER A 190 -18.94 14.03 -23.07
N THR A 191 -17.86 14.12 -22.28
CA THR A 191 -16.83 13.07 -22.22
C THR A 191 -16.64 12.50 -20.83
N ILE A 192 -17.24 13.09 -19.81
CA ILE A 192 -17.07 12.66 -18.40
C ILE A 192 -17.42 11.18 -18.20
N ASN A 193 -18.44 10.67 -18.91
CA ASN A 193 -18.85 9.29 -18.81
C ASN A 193 -17.81 8.27 -19.29
N LYS A 194 -16.79 8.71 -20.06
CA LYS A 194 -15.68 7.86 -20.46
C LYS A 194 -14.70 7.56 -19.32
N TYR A 195 -14.67 8.45 -18.33
CA TYR A 195 -13.70 8.43 -17.22
C TYR A 195 -14.35 8.06 -15.89
N THR A 196 -15.68 7.90 -15.86
CA THR A 196 -16.40 7.48 -14.67
C THR A 196 -16.73 6.00 -14.76
N TYR A 197 -16.39 5.26 -13.74
CA TYR A 197 -16.68 3.86 -13.60
C TYR A 197 -17.71 3.64 -12.50
N LEU A 198 -18.50 2.58 -12.65
CA LEU A 198 -19.31 2.05 -11.56
C LEU A 198 -18.54 0.87 -10.98
N ASP A 199 -18.18 0.96 -9.72
CA ASP A 199 -17.71 -0.16 -8.93
C ASP A 199 -18.75 -0.41 -7.85
N GLU A 200 -19.29 -1.62 -7.81
CA GLU A 200 -20.36 -2.01 -6.87
C GLU A 200 -21.53 -1.02 -6.82
N GLY A 201 -21.90 -0.44 -7.96
CA GLY A 201 -22.98 0.52 -8.08
C GLY A 201 -22.65 1.96 -7.70
N LYS A 202 -21.41 2.26 -7.36
CA LYS A 202 -20.93 3.62 -7.06
C LYS A 202 -20.19 4.23 -8.25
N ARG A 203 -20.39 5.54 -8.50
CA ARG A 203 -19.59 6.31 -9.45
C ARG A 203 -18.32 6.80 -8.75
N TRP A 204 -17.22 6.70 -9.45
CA TRP A 204 -15.93 7.30 -9.10
C TRP A 204 -15.85 8.72 -9.62
#